data_0d162227dc3c391f82906ffd0a9914ad
#
_entry.id   0d162227dc3c391f82906ffd0a9914ad
#
_cell.length_a   1.000
_cell.length_b   1.000
_cell.length_c   1.000
_cell.angle_alpha   90.00
_cell.angle_beta   90.00
_cell.angle_gamma   90.00
#
_symmetry.space_group_name_H-M   'P 1'
#
loop_
_entity.id
_entity.type
_entity.pdbx_description
1 polymer ?
#
loop_
_entity_poly.entity_id
_entity_poly.type
_entity_poly.pdbx_seq_one_letter_code
_entity_poly.pdbx_strand_id
1 'polypeptide(L)'
;MKIKASFIVVSFVCVCILCGTFFAIKFAPKKNPFPPKGGFPQEQETASVRTMVAERKTLHAYVDTNGEIECESSVDCYPDIGGKIARVYVALGDTVKKGDVLAEVDPSEPGSYYVNSSVYAPISGMITSTPKEIGTTVASSTAITTIGDVSNLQIRAKVPERYVSFLKRGLKAAIILEAYPNETFSATVKKVSPVLDSQSRTKEILLSFNKTDSRINAGMFAKLTLFTADYAGRPVVPINSVVEKNGKNCVFIFDED
;
A
#
# COMPACT_ATOMS: atom_id res chain seq x y z
N MET A 1 58.39 82.75 21.12
CA MET A 1 58.17 81.83 22.25
C MET A 1 57.41 80.60 21.78
N LYS A 2 58.04 79.68 20.96
CA LYS A 2 57.41 78.51 20.35
C LYS A 2 58.20 77.20 20.60
N ILE A 3 58.98 77.12 21.65
CA ILE A 3 59.89 75.94 21.86
C ILE A 3 59.42 75.02 23.00
N LYS A 4 58.37 75.37 23.77
CA LYS A 4 57.93 74.57 24.91
C LYS A 4 56.92 73.46 24.61
N ALA A 5 56.23 73.48 23.49
CA ALA A 5 55.24 72.44 23.14
C ALA A 5 55.89 71.16 22.52
N SER A 6 57.00 71.31 21.82
CA SER A 6 57.70 70.17 21.19
C SER A 6 58.38 69.25 22.22
N PHE A 7 58.89 69.81 23.30
CA PHE A 7 59.57 69.07 24.40
C PHE A 7 58.57 68.21 25.24
N ILE A 8 57.35 68.67 25.40
CA ILE A 8 56.34 67.96 26.15
C ILE A 8 55.82 66.77 25.35
N VAL A 9 55.69 66.93 24.04
CA VAL A 9 55.22 65.83 23.16
C VAL A 9 56.25 64.70 23.01
N VAL A 10 57.57 65.07 22.94
CA VAL A 10 58.65 64.04 22.85
C VAL A 10 58.78 63.30 24.21
N SER A 11 58.64 64.00 25.36
CA SER A 11 58.68 63.37 26.68
C SER A 11 57.49 62.42 26.89
N PHE A 12 56.28 62.74 26.37
CA PHE A 12 55.08 61.91 26.51
C PHE A 12 55.21 60.63 25.61
N VAL A 13 55.79 60.77 24.44
CA VAL A 13 56.01 59.62 23.51
C VAL A 13 57.05 58.66 24.08
N CYS A 14 58.14 59.15 24.70
CA CYS A 14 59.13 58.30 25.37
C CYS A 14 58.58 57.57 26.58
N VAL A 15 57.69 58.16 27.37
CA VAL A 15 57.01 57.50 28.51
C VAL A 15 56.04 56.42 28.04
N CYS A 16 55.30 56.67 26.95
CA CYS A 16 54.44 55.68 26.38
C CYS A 16 55.19 54.45 25.77
N ILE A 17 56.35 54.67 25.17
CA ILE A 17 57.18 53.59 24.67
C ILE A 17 57.76 52.75 25.78
N LEU A 18 58.23 53.38 26.84
CA LEU A 18 58.77 52.69 28.03
C LEU A 18 57.66 51.91 28.77
N CYS A 19 56.45 52.48 28.95
CA CYS A 19 55.33 51.77 29.52
C CYS A 19 54.84 50.59 28.63
N GLY A 20 54.83 50.76 27.26
CA GLY A 20 54.48 49.72 26.32
C GLY A 20 55.44 48.52 26.33
N THR A 21 56.75 48.78 26.44
CA THR A 21 57.73 47.69 26.54
C THR A 21 57.69 46.98 27.90
N PHE A 22 57.39 47.70 29.02
CA PHE A 22 57.27 47.08 30.32
C PHE A 22 55.98 46.21 30.43
N PHE A 23 54.92 46.61 29.74
CA PHE A 23 53.70 45.84 29.67
C PHE A 23 53.86 44.60 28.78
N ALA A 24 54.56 44.70 27.69
CA ALA A 24 54.86 43.58 26.77
C ALA A 24 55.73 42.48 27.44
N ILE A 25 56.62 42.87 28.37
CA ILE A 25 57.51 41.91 29.06
C ILE A 25 56.73 41.18 30.19
N LYS A 26 55.69 41.80 30.79
CA LYS A 26 54.88 41.15 31.83
C LYS A 26 53.78 40.23 31.27
N PHE A 27 53.38 40.42 30.03
CA PHE A 27 52.33 39.60 29.35
C PHE A 27 52.85 38.66 28.28
N ALA A 28 54.16 38.45 28.18
CA ALA A 28 54.71 37.39 27.31
C ALA A 28 54.19 36.05 27.84
N PRO A 29 53.46 35.27 27.04
CA PRO A 29 52.99 33.95 27.46
C PRO A 29 54.23 33.10 27.78
N LYS A 30 54.35 32.67 29.05
CA LYS A 30 55.31 31.65 29.44
C LYS A 30 55.10 30.46 28.51
N LYS A 31 56.05 30.22 27.60
CA LYS A 31 56.12 28.94 26.92
C LYS A 31 56.37 27.87 27.96
N ASN A 32 55.35 27.21 28.39
CA ASN A 32 55.49 25.98 29.13
C ASN A 32 56.24 25.00 28.26
N PRO A 33 57.36 24.46 28.70
CA PRO A 33 58.00 23.36 28.03
C PRO A 33 57.17 22.08 28.38
N PHE A 34 55.96 21.96 27.77
CA PHE A 34 55.39 20.65 27.74
C PHE A 34 56.24 19.83 26.75
N PRO A 35 56.71 18.67 27.18
CA PRO A 35 57.32 17.73 26.21
C PRO A 35 56.32 17.48 25.09
N PRO A 36 56.76 17.25 23.84
CA PRO A 36 55.84 16.87 22.79
C PRO A 36 55.04 15.69 23.32
N LYS A 37 53.72 15.84 23.36
CA LYS A 37 52.83 14.73 23.63
C LYS A 37 53.18 13.64 22.63
N GLY A 38 53.86 12.61 23.12
CA GLY A 38 53.99 11.38 22.40
C GLY A 38 52.59 11.04 21.91
N GLY A 39 52.42 10.91 20.61
CA GLY A 39 51.14 10.50 20.05
C GLY A 39 50.73 9.25 20.83
N PHE A 40 49.59 9.33 21.52
CA PHE A 40 48.93 8.14 21.97
C PHE A 40 48.78 7.25 20.73
N PRO A 41 49.17 5.97 20.77
CA PRO A 41 48.82 5.08 19.71
C PRO A 41 47.30 5.27 19.48
N GLN A 42 46.88 5.69 18.30
CA GLN A 42 45.47 5.60 17.93
C GLN A 42 45.16 4.11 18.08
N GLU A 43 44.56 3.75 19.20
CA GLU A 43 43.87 2.47 19.30
C GLU A 43 42.96 2.44 18.09
N GLN A 44 43.30 1.62 17.11
CA GLN A 44 42.41 1.31 16.00
C GLN A 44 41.17 0.72 16.67
N GLU A 45 40.08 1.49 16.70
CA GLU A 45 38.81 0.98 17.19
C GLU A 45 38.48 -0.25 16.35
N THR A 46 38.72 -1.41 16.93
CA THR A 46 38.36 -2.68 16.33
C THR A 46 36.85 -2.80 16.38
N ALA A 47 36.20 -2.54 15.26
CA ALA A 47 34.78 -2.74 15.13
C ALA A 47 34.47 -4.25 15.18
N SER A 48 33.71 -4.71 16.17
CA SER A 48 33.18 -6.06 16.18
C SER A 48 32.09 -6.19 15.11
N VAL A 49 32.31 -7.05 14.14
CA VAL A 49 31.37 -7.28 13.03
C VAL A 49 30.90 -8.75 13.06
N ARG A 50 29.63 -8.95 12.72
CA ARG A 50 29.09 -10.28 12.52
C ARG A 50 29.16 -10.59 11.03
N THR A 51 29.87 -11.64 10.67
CA THR A 51 29.97 -12.09 9.27
C THR A 51 28.91 -13.14 8.98
N MET A 52 28.51 -13.24 7.71
CA MET A 52 27.62 -14.28 7.20
C MET A 52 28.02 -14.65 5.77
N VAL A 53 27.91 -15.92 5.45
CA VAL A 53 28.14 -16.41 4.08
C VAL A 53 26.98 -16.00 3.21
N ALA A 54 27.26 -15.36 2.07
CA ALA A 54 26.26 -15.03 1.06
C ALA A 54 25.87 -16.31 0.30
N GLU A 55 24.62 -16.72 0.44
CA GLU A 55 24.09 -17.90 -0.24
C GLU A 55 23.38 -17.53 -1.53
N ARG A 56 23.46 -18.38 -2.55
CA ARG A 56 22.67 -18.22 -3.76
C ARG A 56 21.27 -18.75 -3.54
N LYS A 57 20.30 -17.86 -3.49
CA LYS A 57 18.87 -18.17 -3.30
C LYS A 57 18.03 -17.54 -4.40
N THR A 58 16.82 -18.05 -4.55
CA THR A 58 15.80 -17.38 -5.36
C THR A 58 15.05 -16.38 -4.46
N LEU A 59 15.08 -15.10 -4.83
CA LEU A 59 14.25 -14.08 -4.23
C LEU A 59 13.01 -13.87 -5.08
N HIS A 60 11.86 -13.89 -4.45
CA HIS A 60 10.59 -13.57 -5.08
C HIS A 60 10.25 -12.10 -4.79
N ALA A 61 10.22 -11.28 -5.84
CA ALA A 61 9.66 -9.94 -5.71
C ALA A 61 8.14 -10.02 -5.66
N TYR A 62 7.53 -9.29 -4.75
CA TYR A 62 6.10 -9.30 -4.55
C TYR A 62 5.54 -7.90 -4.32
N VAL A 63 4.25 -7.79 -4.50
CA VAL A 63 3.45 -6.59 -4.17
C VAL A 63 2.30 -7.02 -3.29
N ASP A 64 2.22 -6.43 -2.10
CA ASP A 64 1.09 -6.62 -1.21
C ASP A 64 0.00 -5.61 -1.52
N THR A 65 -1.22 -6.08 -1.56
CA THR A 65 -2.41 -5.27 -1.73
C THR A 65 -3.61 -5.94 -1.08
N ASN A 66 -4.73 -5.25 -1.01
CA ASN A 66 -5.99 -5.79 -0.51
C ASN A 66 -7.00 -5.90 -1.66
N GLY A 67 -7.96 -6.78 -1.49
CA GLY A 67 -9.05 -6.95 -2.42
C GLY A 67 -10.31 -7.43 -1.72
N GLU A 68 -11.38 -7.46 -2.47
CA GLU A 68 -12.69 -7.95 -2.06
C GLU A 68 -13.11 -9.09 -2.97
N ILE A 69 -13.74 -10.10 -2.39
CA ILE A 69 -14.29 -11.23 -3.12
C ILE A 69 -15.67 -10.85 -3.62
N GLU A 70 -15.92 -11.06 -4.90
CA GLU A 70 -17.21 -10.81 -5.52
C GLU A 70 -17.62 -11.97 -6.43
N CYS A 71 -18.90 -12.05 -6.75
CA CYS A 71 -19.38 -12.95 -7.79
C CYS A 71 -18.81 -12.51 -9.16
N GLU A 72 -18.34 -13.44 -9.98
CA GLU A 72 -17.88 -13.12 -11.35
C GLU A 72 -19.02 -12.51 -12.19
N SER A 73 -20.26 -12.94 -11.93
CA SER A 73 -21.47 -12.39 -12.54
C SER A 73 -22.45 -12.04 -11.42
N SER A 74 -22.88 -10.79 -11.40
CA SER A 74 -23.89 -10.27 -10.48
C SER A 74 -24.75 -9.24 -11.19
N VAL A 75 -26.06 -9.32 -11.04
CA VAL A 75 -27.00 -8.42 -11.71
C VAL A 75 -28.09 -7.99 -10.76
N ASP A 76 -28.29 -6.67 -10.68
CA ASP A 76 -29.41 -6.09 -9.95
C ASP A 76 -30.70 -6.22 -10.78
N CYS A 77 -31.78 -6.65 -10.13
CA CYS A 77 -33.07 -6.86 -10.75
C CYS A 77 -33.95 -5.65 -10.53
N TYR A 78 -34.32 -4.98 -11.62
CA TYR A 78 -35.15 -3.79 -11.62
C TYR A 78 -36.54 -4.09 -12.16
N PRO A 79 -37.58 -3.40 -11.67
CA PRO A 79 -38.91 -3.48 -12.27
C PRO A 79 -38.97 -2.67 -13.56
N ASP A 80 -39.76 -3.11 -14.54
CA ASP A 80 -39.97 -2.40 -15.79
C ASP A 80 -40.73 -1.07 -15.58
N ILE A 81 -41.61 -1.03 -14.57
CA ILE A 81 -42.40 0.15 -14.21
C ILE A 81 -42.34 0.40 -12.70
N GLY A 82 -42.47 1.65 -12.29
CA GLY A 82 -42.59 2.04 -10.91
C GLY A 82 -43.98 1.67 -10.35
N GLY A 83 -44.06 1.50 -9.03
CA GLY A 83 -45.28 1.16 -8.33
C GLY A 83 -45.04 0.63 -6.92
N LYS A 84 -46.03 -0.04 -6.36
CA LYS A 84 -45.93 -0.69 -5.06
C LYS A 84 -45.70 -2.19 -5.22
N ILE A 85 -44.75 -2.77 -4.46
CA ILE A 85 -44.53 -4.21 -4.46
C ILE A 85 -45.79 -4.91 -3.93
N ALA A 86 -46.48 -5.67 -4.79
CA ALA A 86 -47.67 -6.42 -4.46
C ALA A 86 -47.35 -7.80 -3.88
N ARG A 87 -46.32 -8.46 -4.46
CA ARG A 87 -45.90 -9.81 -4.02
C ARG A 87 -44.37 -9.96 -4.24
N VAL A 88 -43.77 -10.81 -3.38
CA VAL A 88 -42.36 -11.24 -3.50
C VAL A 88 -42.37 -12.77 -3.43
N TYR A 89 -41.69 -13.42 -4.38
CA TYR A 89 -41.68 -14.89 -4.51
C TYR A 89 -40.35 -15.52 -4.09
N VAL A 90 -39.35 -14.71 -3.79
CA VAL A 90 -37.99 -15.17 -3.46
C VAL A 90 -37.50 -14.56 -2.17
N ALA A 91 -36.60 -15.26 -1.49
CA ALA A 91 -35.92 -14.82 -0.28
C ALA A 91 -34.40 -14.80 -0.49
N LEU A 92 -33.68 -14.15 0.43
CA LEU A 92 -32.22 -14.17 0.46
C LEU A 92 -31.70 -15.62 0.52
N GLY A 93 -30.79 -15.99 -0.36
CA GLY A 93 -30.22 -17.33 -0.44
C GLY A 93 -30.96 -18.30 -1.37
N ASP A 94 -32.13 -17.93 -1.92
CA ASP A 94 -32.83 -18.77 -2.87
C ASP A 94 -32.07 -18.87 -4.20
N THR A 95 -32.14 -20.07 -4.80
CA THR A 95 -31.60 -20.30 -6.15
C THR A 95 -32.70 -20.10 -7.18
N VAL A 96 -32.43 -19.27 -8.18
CA VAL A 96 -33.37 -18.93 -9.26
C VAL A 96 -32.76 -19.24 -10.62
N LYS A 97 -33.63 -19.51 -11.59
CA LYS A 97 -33.27 -19.66 -12.99
C LYS A 97 -33.65 -18.41 -13.77
N LYS A 98 -32.93 -18.15 -14.84
CA LYS A 98 -33.30 -17.08 -15.78
C LYS A 98 -34.75 -17.23 -16.23
N GLY A 99 -35.53 -16.16 -16.05
CA GLY A 99 -36.95 -16.12 -16.40
C GLY A 99 -37.91 -16.44 -15.25
N ASP A 100 -37.42 -16.85 -14.07
CA ASP A 100 -38.26 -17.02 -12.90
C ASP A 100 -38.83 -15.66 -12.41
N VAL A 101 -40.07 -15.66 -11.90
CA VAL A 101 -40.66 -14.45 -11.36
C VAL A 101 -40.14 -14.21 -9.95
N LEU A 102 -39.60 -13.01 -9.72
CA LEU A 102 -39.01 -12.59 -8.43
C LEU A 102 -40.02 -11.84 -7.58
N ALA A 103 -40.74 -10.91 -8.20
CA ALA A 103 -41.71 -10.06 -7.54
C ALA A 103 -42.77 -9.57 -8.53
N GLU A 104 -43.89 -9.04 -8.00
CA GLU A 104 -44.88 -8.31 -8.77
C GLU A 104 -45.00 -6.87 -8.23
N VAL A 105 -45.10 -5.93 -9.13
CA VAL A 105 -45.28 -4.49 -8.85
C VAL A 105 -46.63 -4.06 -9.37
N ASP A 106 -47.39 -3.46 -8.48
CA ASP A 106 -48.70 -2.82 -8.78
C ASP A 106 -48.45 -1.35 -9.12
N PRO A 107 -48.64 -0.93 -10.39
CA PRO A 107 -48.47 0.45 -10.80
C PRO A 107 -49.74 1.30 -10.56
N SER A 108 -50.78 0.76 -9.95
CA SER A 108 -52.06 1.43 -9.76
C SER A 108 -51.93 2.69 -8.89
N GLU A 109 -52.53 3.78 -9.34
CA GLU A 109 -52.73 5.01 -8.59
C GLU A 109 -54.22 5.17 -8.14
N PRO A 110 -54.48 6.01 -7.16
CA PRO A 110 -55.90 6.25 -6.74
C PRO A 110 -56.76 6.68 -7.94
N GLY A 111 -57.76 5.86 -8.25
CA GLY A 111 -58.67 6.09 -9.39
C GLY A 111 -58.28 5.42 -10.72
N SER A 112 -57.14 4.77 -10.80
CA SER A 112 -56.66 4.02 -11.98
C SER A 112 -56.11 2.67 -11.57
N TYR A 113 -56.65 1.60 -12.14
CA TYR A 113 -56.22 0.23 -11.87
C TYR A 113 -55.50 -0.35 -13.09
N TYR A 114 -54.35 -0.95 -12.83
CA TYR A 114 -53.52 -1.63 -13.85
C TYR A 114 -53.25 -3.05 -13.40
N VAL A 115 -52.86 -3.88 -14.36
CA VAL A 115 -52.40 -5.25 -14.08
C VAL A 115 -50.99 -5.17 -13.48
N ASN A 116 -50.73 -6.00 -12.48
CA ASN A 116 -49.40 -6.10 -11.88
C ASN A 116 -48.33 -6.44 -12.92
N SER A 117 -47.20 -5.79 -12.82
CA SER A 117 -46.04 -6.07 -13.64
C SER A 117 -45.13 -7.06 -12.92
N SER A 118 -44.78 -8.16 -13.58
CA SER A 118 -43.86 -9.17 -13.05
C SER A 118 -42.42 -8.77 -13.30
N VAL A 119 -41.59 -8.96 -12.27
CA VAL A 119 -40.11 -8.74 -12.36
C VAL A 119 -39.46 -10.12 -12.48
N TYR A 120 -38.70 -10.33 -13.56
CA TYR A 120 -38.09 -11.61 -13.89
C TYR A 120 -36.59 -11.63 -13.60
N ALA A 121 -36.07 -12.83 -13.31
CA ALA A 121 -34.64 -13.07 -13.15
C ALA A 121 -33.91 -12.94 -14.50
N PRO A 122 -32.97 -11.98 -14.68
CA PRO A 122 -32.24 -11.81 -15.93
C PRO A 122 -31.17 -12.90 -16.14
N ILE A 123 -30.67 -13.50 -15.07
CA ILE A 123 -29.69 -14.60 -15.07
C ILE A 123 -30.12 -15.69 -14.08
N SER A 124 -29.53 -16.89 -14.23
CA SER A 124 -29.62 -17.93 -13.19
C SER A 124 -28.54 -17.68 -12.14
N GLY A 125 -28.86 -17.93 -10.85
CA GLY A 125 -27.95 -17.74 -9.74
C GLY A 125 -28.65 -17.82 -8.40
N MET A 126 -28.06 -17.21 -7.40
CA MET A 126 -28.60 -17.12 -6.03
C MET A 126 -28.96 -15.67 -5.69
N ILE A 127 -30.02 -15.48 -4.95
CA ILE A 127 -30.43 -14.17 -4.42
C ILE A 127 -29.39 -13.74 -3.37
N THR A 128 -28.61 -12.70 -3.66
CA THR A 128 -27.49 -12.24 -2.82
C THR A 128 -27.79 -11.00 -1.99
N SER A 129 -28.92 -10.34 -2.27
CA SER A 129 -29.42 -9.24 -1.44
C SER A 129 -30.85 -9.48 -0.99
N THR A 130 -31.20 -9.00 0.21
CA THR A 130 -32.57 -9.10 0.73
C THR A 130 -33.56 -8.40 -0.21
N PRO A 131 -34.57 -9.10 -0.75
CA PRO A 131 -35.57 -8.47 -1.59
C PRO A 131 -36.33 -7.35 -0.86
N LYS A 132 -36.77 -6.35 -1.60
CA LYS A 132 -37.61 -5.28 -1.07
C LYS A 132 -38.93 -5.84 -0.57
N GLU A 133 -39.41 -5.33 0.57
CA GLU A 133 -40.61 -5.81 1.22
C GLU A 133 -41.90 -5.46 0.48
N ILE A 134 -42.94 -6.31 0.65
CA ILE A 134 -44.29 -6.07 0.13
C ILE A 134 -44.82 -4.72 0.67
N GLY A 135 -45.43 -3.96 -0.19
CA GLY A 135 -45.96 -2.64 0.14
C GLY A 135 -44.96 -1.49 -0.05
N THR A 136 -43.68 -1.79 -0.27
CA THR A 136 -42.68 -0.76 -0.58
C THR A 136 -42.95 -0.15 -1.94
N THR A 137 -42.87 1.19 -2.06
CA THR A 137 -42.94 1.89 -3.34
C THR A 137 -41.55 1.90 -3.98
N VAL A 138 -41.46 1.47 -5.25
CA VAL A 138 -40.23 1.38 -6.03
C VAL A 138 -40.38 2.12 -7.35
N ALA A 139 -39.30 2.70 -7.81
CA ALA A 139 -39.19 3.27 -9.15
C ALA A 139 -38.52 2.22 -10.08
N SER A 140 -38.60 2.40 -11.40
CA SER A 140 -37.90 1.58 -12.39
C SER A 140 -36.38 1.60 -12.24
N SER A 141 -35.83 2.58 -11.52
CA SER A 141 -34.40 2.69 -11.17
C SER A 141 -34.04 2.08 -9.80
N THR A 142 -35.02 1.52 -9.08
CA THR A 142 -34.80 0.93 -7.75
C THR A 142 -34.65 -0.58 -7.88
N ALA A 143 -33.47 -1.11 -7.55
CA ALA A 143 -33.28 -2.54 -7.53
C ALA A 143 -34.15 -3.21 -6.46
N ILE A 144 -34.83 -4.28 -6.84
CA ILE A 144 -35.67 -5.08 -5.93
C ILE A 144 -34.80 -6.07 -5.17
N THR A 145 -33.89 -6.74 -5.89
CA THR A 145 -32.91 -7.68 -5.34
C THR A 145 -31.74 -7.82 -6.32
N THR A 146 -30.69 -8.53 -5.88
CA THR A 146 -29.51 -8.83 -6.69
C THR A 146 -29.36 -10.34 -6.83
N ILE A 147 -29.07 -10.82 -8.04
CA ILE A 147 -28.75 -12.22 -8.32
C ILE A 147 -27.26 -12.32 -8.61
N GLY A 148 -26.55 -13.22 -7.92
CA GLY A 148 -25.13 -13.49 -8.13
C GLY A 148 -24.82 -14.95 -8.41
N ASP A 149 -23.81 -15.21 -9.22
CA ASP A 149 -23.27 -16.56 -9.40
C ASP A 149 -22.22 -16.83 -8.31
N VAL A 150 -22.67 -17.40 -7.22
CA VAL A 150 -21.83 -17.73 -6.05
C VAL A 150 -20.90 -18.93 -6.30
N SER A 151 -21.10 -19.66 -7.42
CA SER A 151 -20.23 -20.79 -7.80
C SER A 151 -18.91 -20.30 -8.41
N ASN A 152 -18.93 -19.11 -9.00
CA ASN A 152 -17.78 -18.49 -9.65
C ASN A 152 -17.43 -17.17 -8.97
N LEU A 153 -16.48 -17.25 -8.02
CA LEU A 153 -16.00 -16.09 -7.30
C LEU A 153 -14.69 -15.57 -7.90
N GLN A 154 -14.55 -14.26 -7.89
CA GLN A 154 -13.32 -13.57 -8.26
C GLN A 154 -12.90 -12.58 -7.17
N ILE A 155 -11.63 -12.17 -7.20
CA ILE A 155 -11.12 -11.18 -6.29
C ILE A 155 -10.87 -9.91 -7.09
N ARG A 156 -11.49 -8.81 -6.68
CA ARG A 156 -11.21 -7.47 -7.21
C ARG A 156 -10.21 -6.79 -6.30
N ALA A 157 -9.05 -6.44 -6.83
CA ALA A 157 -8.00 -5.78 -6.08
C ALA A 157 -7.53 -4.52 -6.79
N LYS A 158 -7.11 -3.52 -6.00
CA LYS A 158 -6.59 -2.25 -6.48
C LYS A 158 -5.10 -2.16 -6.15
N VAL A 159 -4.27 -2.02 -7.18
CA VAL A 159 -2.81 -1.97 -7.05
C VAL A 159 -2.31 -0.55 -7.30
N PRO A 160 -1.48 0.03 -6.41
CA PRO A 160 -0.93 1.38 -6.59
C PRO A 160 -0.15 1.55 -7.89
N GLU A 161 -0.24 2.74 -8.49
CA GLU A 161 0.35 3.10 -9.79
C GLU A 161 1.84 2.74 -9.89
N ARG A 162 2.62 2.94 -8.83
CA ARG A 162 4.06 2.62 -8.78
C ARG A 162 4.40 1.16 -9.12
N TYR A 163 3.43 0.24 -9.02
CA TYR A 163 3.62 -1.19 -9.32
C TYR A 163 3.00 -1.63 -10.64
N VAL A 164 2.39 -0.70 -11.38
CA VAL A 164 1.64 -1.03 -12.62
C VAL A 164 2.51 -1.69 -13.68
N SER A 165 3.79 -1.33 -13.77
CA SER A 165 4.74 -1.91 -14.73
C SER A 165 4.96 -3.43 -14.54
N PHE A 166 4.70 -3.93 -13.34
CA PHE A 166 4.84 -5.36 -13.03
C PHE A 166 3.55 -6.15 -13.26
N LEU A 167 2.41 -5.47 -13.44
CA LEU A 167 1.12 -6.13 -13.57
C LEU A 167 0.95 -6.74 -14.95
N LYS A 168 0.73 -8.04 -14.98
CA LYS A 168 0.41 -8.79 -16.19
C LYS A 168 -0.56 -9.92 -15.88
N ARG A 169 -1.33 -10.32 -16.89
CA ARG A 169 -2.18 -11.51 -16.82
C ARG A 169 -1.33 -12.75 -16.53
N GLY A 170 -1.84 -13.67 -15.72
CA GLY A 170 -1.14 -14.90 -15.36
C GLY A 170 -0.22 -14.80 -14.14
N LEU A 171 -0.08 -13.63 -13.49
CA LEU A 171 0.64 -13.52 -12.21
C LEU A 171 -0.04 -14.37 -11.15
N LYS A 172 0.76 -15.12 -10.41
CA LYS A 172 0.30 -15.89 -9.25
C LYS A 172 0.19 -14.99 -8.03
N ALA A 173 -0.80 -15.28 -7.19
CA ALA A 173 -1.01 -14.59 -5.95
C ALA A 173 -1.26 -15.59 -4.81
N ALA A 174 -0.72 -15.29 -3.64
CA ALA A 174 -1.10 -15.89 -2.38
C ALA A 174 -2.18 -15.01 -1.73
N ILE A 175 -3.24 -15.61 -1.25
CA ILE A 175 -4.40 -14.94 -0.67
C ILE A 175 -4.60 -15.41 0.76
N ILE A 176 -4.73 -14.47 1.67
CA ILE A 176 -5.12 -14.73 3.06
C ILE A 176 -6.44 -14.02 3.30
N LEU A 177 -7.46 -14.76 3.69
CA LEU A 177 -8.77 -14.21 4.03
C LEU A 177 -8.82 -13.86 5.52
N GLU A 178 -9.46 -12.74 5.86
CA GLU A 178 -9.59 -12.36 7.27
C GLU A 178 -10.38 -13.39 8.08
N ALA A 179 -11.32 -14.09 7.44
CA ALA A 179 -12.06 -15.19 8.06
C ALA A 179 -11.22 -16.44 8.30
N TYR A 180 -10.10 -16.62 7.57
CA TYR A 180 -9.21 -17.79 7.64
C TYR A 180 -7.74 -17.36 7.67
N PRO A 181 -7.26 -16.71 8.75
CA PRO A 181 -5.93 -16.06 8.79
C PRO A 181 -4.76 -17.03 8.73
N ASN A 182 -4.98 -18.30 9.06
CA ASN A 182 -3.95 -19.33 9.06
C ASN A 182 -3.93 -20.17 7.77
N GLU A 183 -4.79 -19.87 6.81
CA GLU A 183 -4.87 -20.58 5.54
C GLU A 183 -4.47 -19.67 4.38
N THR A 184 -3.71 -20.23 3.44
CA THR A 184 -3.30 -19.52 2.24
C THR A 184 -3.98 -20.13 1.03
N PHE A 185 -4.77 -19.33 0.33
CA PHE A 185 -5.41 -19.70 -0.92
C PHE A 185 -4.55 -19.22 -2.09
N SER A 186 -4.59 -19.93 -3.20
CA SER A 186 -3.89 -19.54 -4.42
C SER A 186 -4.85 -18.98 -5.45
N ALA A 187 -4.44 -17.87 -6.08
CA ALA A 187 -5.18 -17.26 -7.17
C ALA A 187 -4.25 -16.82 -8.30
N THR A 188 -4.84 -16.54 -9.45
CA THR A 188 -4.12 -16.09 -10.65
C THR A 188 -4.80 -14.86 -11.24
N VAL A 189 -4.02 -13.86 -11.64
CA VAL A 189 -4.53 -12.64 -12.29
C VAL A 189 -5.16 -13.01 -13.64
N LYS A 190 -6.47 -12.86 -13.74
CA LYS A 190 -7.27 -13.15 -14.95
C LYS A 190 -7.34 -11.94 -15.88
N LYS A 191 -7.56 -10.76 -15.30
CA LYS A 191 -7.68 -9.50 -16.03
C LYS A 191 -6.91 -8.38 -15.32
N VAL A 192 -6.38 -7.46 -16.10
CA VAL A 192 -5.76 -6.21 -15.64
C VAL A 192 -6.50 -5.09 -16.37
N SER A 193 -7.06 -4.14 -15.65
CA SER A 193 -7.77 -2.99 -16.24
C SER A 193 -6.84 -2.25 -17.19
N PRO A 194 -7.28 -1.84 -18.38
CA PRO A 194 -6.50 -0.98 -19.27
C PRO A 194 -6.40 0.46 -18.73
N VAL A 195 -7.32 0.86 -17.85
CA VAL A 195 -7.44 2.21 -17.33
C VAL A 195 -6.92 2.28 -15.89
N LEU A 196 -6.30 3.40 -15.54
CA LEU A 196 -5.92 3.75 -14.18
C LEU A 196 -7.03 4.63 -13.58
N ASP A 197 -7.43 4.34 -12.36
CA ASP A 197 -8.29 5.24 -11.59
C ASP A 197 -7.46 6.44 -11.12
N SER A 198 -7.73 7.60 -11.70
CA SER A 198 -6.99 8.84 -11.43
C SER A 198 -7.25 9.40 -10.02
N GLN A 199 -8.40 9.10 -9.42
CA GLN A 199 -8.77 9.59 -8.09
C GLN A 199 -8.01 8.82 -7.01
N SER A 200 -7.98 7.49 -7.08
CA SER A 200 -7.28 6.63 -6.13
C SER A 200 -5.82 6.34 -6.52
N ARG A 201 -5.40 6.69 -7.74
CA ARG A 201 -4.10 6.34 -8.35
C ARG A 201 -3.80 4.86 -8.27
N THR A 202 -4.81 4.06 -8.55
CA THR A 202 -4.70 2.60 -8.54
C THR A 202 -5.13 2.00 -9.86
N LYS A 203 -4.64 0.80 -10.13
CA LYS A 203 -5.06 -0.02 -11.26
C LYS A 203 -5.79 -1.24 -10.74
N GLU A 204 -7.00 -1.46 -11.27
CA GLU A 204 -7.81 -2.61 -10.90
C GLU A 204 -7.29 -3.88 -11.59
N ILE A 205 -7.25 -4.96 -10.83
CA ILE A 205 -6.99 -6.32 -11.31
C ILE A 205 -8.08 -7.26 -10.80
N LEU A 206 -8.42 -8.25 -11.63
CA LEU A 206 -9.31 -9.33 -11.26
C LEU A 206 -8.54 -10.64 -11.23
N LEU A 207 -8.67 -11.36 -10.11
CA LEU A 207 -8.03 -12.66 -9.92
C LEU A 207 -9.10 -13.74 -9.79
N SER A 208 -8.81 -14.92 -10.30
CA SER A 208 -9.63 -16.12 -10.05
C SER A 208 -8.89 -17.05 -9.09
N PHE A 209 -9.63 -17.67 -8.18
CA PHE A 209 -9.10 -18.76 -7.35
C PHE A 209 -8.68 -19.94 -8.21
N ASN A 210 -7.56 -20.57 -7.89
CA ASN A 210 -7.07 -21.75 -8.60
C ASN A 210 -7.83 -23.03 -8.17
N LYS A 211 -8.45 -22.99 -6.98
CA LYS A 211 -9.30 -24.05 -6.45
C LYS A 211 -10.55 -23.42 -5.86
N THR A 212 -11.70 -24.01 -6.16
CA THR A 212 -12.97 -23.62 -5.54
C THR A 212 -13.03 -24.13 -4.10
N ASP A 213 -13.50 -23.30 -3.19
CA ASP A 213 -13.72 -23.65 -1.78
C ASP A 213 -15.07 -23.08 -1.35
N SER A 214 -15.98 -23.94 -0.90
CA SER A 214 -17.36 -23.56 -0.53
C SER A 214 -17.45 -22.66 0.72
N ARG A 215 -16.35 -22.53 1.45
CA ARG A 215 -16.26 -21.63 2.62
C ARG A 215 -16.05 -20.17 2.25
N ILE A 216 -15.62 -19.92 1.01
CA ILE A 216 -15.35 -18.58 0.51
C ILE A 216 -16.68 -17.96 0.05
N ASN A 217 -16.99 -16.78 0.54
CA ASN A 217 -18.21 -16.05 0.20
C ASN A 217 -17.88 -14.68 -0.41
N ALA A 218 -18.74 -14.21 -1.30
CA ALA A 218 -18.68 -12.82 -1.78
C ALA A 218 -18.83 -11.84 -0.61
N GLY A 219 -18.15 -10.70 -0.69
CA GLY A 219 -18.06 -9.70 0.37
C GLY A 219 -16.93 -9.93 1.38
N MET A 220 -16.20 -11.06 1.32
CA MET A 220 -15.03 -11.27 2.17
C MET A 220 -13.86 -10.41 1.72
N PHE A 221 -13.09 -9.89 2.68
CA PHE A 221 -11.84 -9.19 2.42
C PHE A 221 -10.67 -10.16 2.35
N ALA A 222 -9.78 -9.87 1.41
CA ALA A 222 -8.60 -10.66 1.10
C ALA A 222 -7.34 -9.80 1.15
N LYS A 223 -6.30 -10.31 1.82
CA LYS A 223 -4.93 -9.81 1.68
C LYS A 223 -4.24 -10.58 0.58
N LEU A 224 -3.66 -9.87 -0.38
CA LEU A 224 -3.04 -10.44 -1.57
C LEU A 224 -1.55 -10.17 -1.58
N THR A 225 -0.76 -11.20 -1.80
CA THR A 225 0.67 -11.11 -2.13
C THR A 225 0.85 -11.54 -3.58
N LEU A 226 1.05 -10.58 -4.48
CA LEU A 226 1.25 -10.79 -5.92
C LEU A 226 2.73 -11.07 -6.21
N PHE A 227 3.09 -12.21 -6.76
CA PHE A 227 4.45 -12.53 -7.16
C PHE A 227 4.75 -11.93 -8.53
N THR A 228 5.65 -10.94 -8.57
CA THR A 228 5.90 -10.13 -9.77
C THR A 228 7.11 -10.55 -10.56
N ALA A 229 8.19 -10.97 -9.88
CA ALA A 229 9.42 -11.44 -10.51
C ALA A 229 10.18 -12.42 -9.62
N ASP A 230 10.94 -13.31 -10.23
CA ASP A 230 11.83 -14.24 -9.56
C ASP A 230 13.28 -13.90 -9.92
N TYR A 231 14.12 -13.71 -8.91
CA TYR A 231 15.56 -13.50 -9.05
C TYR A 231 16.28 -14.77 -8.63
N ALA A 232 16.41 -15.71 -9.55
CA ALA A 232 17.03 -17.02 -9.28
C ALA A 232 18.56 -16.92 -9.26
N GLY A 233 19.18 -17.70 -8.34
CA GLY A 233 20.62 -17.89 -8.29
C GLY A 233 21.46 -16.65 -8.01
N ARG A 234 20.87 -15.60 -7.44
CA ARG A 234 21.59 -14.41 -7.01
C ARG A 234 22.16 -14.57 -5.61
N PRO A 235 23.36 -14.01 -5.33
CA PRO A 235 23.85 -13.95 -3.95
C PRO A 235 22.90 -13.05 -3.13
N VAL A 236 22.45 -13.60 -2.01
CA VAL A 236 21.49 -12.94 -1.12
C VAL A 236 22.18 -12.60 0.19
N VAL A 237 22.01 -11.38 0.65
CA VAL A 237 22.49 -10.89 1.93
C VAL A 237 21.34 -10.22 2.69
N PRO A 238 21.35 -10.21 4.03
CA PRO A 238 20.38 -9.48 4.83
C PRO A 238 20.43 -7.98 4.53
N ILE A 239 19.29 -7.32 4.62
CA ILE A 239 19.20 -5.88 4.34
C ILE A 239 20.07 -5.02 5.27
N ASN A 240 20.28 -5.46 6.50
CA ASN A 240 21.16 -4.81 7.48
C ASN A 240 22.66 -4.96 7.17
N SER A 241 23.05 -5.81 6.21
CA SER A 241 24.42 -5.89 5.69
C SER A 241 24.70 -4.86 4.57
N VAL A 242 23.66 -4.17 4.08
CA VAL A 242 23.78 -3.18 3.02
C VAL A 242 23.98 -1.81 3.65
N VAL A 243 25.08 -1.17 3.32
CA VAL A 243 25.48 0.18 3.82
C VAL A 243 25.52 1.14 2.65
N GLU A 244 24.98 2.32 2.83
CA GLU A 244 25.12 3.40 1.85
C GLU A 244 26.47 4.10 2.03
N LYS A 245 27.29 4.10 0.98
CA LYS A 245 28.57 4.81 0.94
C LYS A 245 28.65 5.65 -0.34
N ASN A 246 28.80 6.95 -0.21
CA ASN A 246 28.87 7.89 -1.34
C ASN A 246 27.64 7.80 -2.28
N GLY A 247 26.43 7.67 -1.74
CA GLY A 247 25.18 7.55 -2.50
C GLY A 247 25.02 6.21 -3.24
N LYS A 248 25.82 5.19 -2.90
CA LYS A 248 25.72 3.84 -3.48
C LYS A 248 25.55 2.79 -2.37
N ASN A 249 24.69 1.82 -2.63
CA ASN A 249 24.55 0.66 -1.76
C ASN A 249 25.77 -0.26 -1.92
N CYS A 250 26.43 -0.56 -0.80
CA CYS A 250 27.63 -1.38 -0.74
C CYS A 250 27.48 -2.49 0.30
N VAL A 251 28.20 -3.58 0.12
CA VAL A 251 28.38 -4.65 1.09
C VAL A 251 29.88 -4.82 1.32
N PHE A 252 30.30 -4.94 2.59
CA PHE A 252 31.68 -5.25 2.90
C PHE A 252 31.90 -6.76 2.81
N ILE A 253 32.99 -7.17 2.17
CA ILE A 253 33.44 -8.55 2.09
C ILE A 253 34.60 -8.71 3.07
N PHE A 254 34.52 -9.72 3.91
CA PHE A 254 35.65 -10.14 4.74
C PHE A 254 36.44 -11.18 3.96
N ASP A 255 37.70 -10.90 3.72
CA ASP A 255 38.67 -11.79 3.07
C ASP A 255 39.66 -12.24 4.15
N GLU A 256 39.85 -13.53 4.31
CA GLU A 256 40.84 -14.10 5.23
C GLU A 256 42.14 -14.25 4.43
N ASP A 257 42.91 -13.14 4.24
CA ASP A 257 44.31 -13.20 3.76
C ASP A 257 45.27 -13.44 4.93
#